data_7bbbe94b60b4902941ce58c076f674f5
#
_entry.id   7bbbe94b60b4902941ce58c076f674f5
#
_cell.length_a   1.000
_cell.length_b   1.000
_cell.length_c   1.000
_cell.angle_alpha   90.00
_cell.angle_beta   90.00
_cell.angle_gamma   90.00
#
_symmetry.space_group_name_H-M   'P 1'
#
loop_
_entity.id
_entity.type
_entity.pdbx_description
1 polymer ?
#
loop_
_entity_poly.entity_id
_entity_poly.type
_entity_poly.pdbx_seq_one_letter_code
_entity_poly.pdbx_strand_id
1 'polypeptide(L)'
;MQVLLSVSKTYPIVLYLRDVDRLLSRSQKIYNMFQKMLKRLSGPILILGSRVLDSGNEFEELDEKLTLLFPYDIEIRPPEDESHLVSWKSQLEEDLKMIQVQDNKNHITEVLAANDLDCDDLDSICVEDTMVLSNYIEEIIVSAISHHLMKNKDLEYRNGKLIISCNR
;
A
#
# COMPACT_ATOMS: atom_id res chain seq x y z
N MET A 1 11.20 11.14 6.55
CA MET A 1 10.91 12.58 6.63
C MET A 1 11.83 13.44 5.75
N GLN A 2 13.16 13.27 5.80
CA GLN A 2 14.10 14.02 4.93
C GLN A 2 13.85 13.77 3.43
N VAL A 3 13.56 12.54 3.04
CA VAL A 3 13.25 12.17 1.65
C VAL A 3 12.03 12.93 1.13
N LEU A 4 10.93 12.98 1.89
CA LEU A 4 9.73 13.70 1.51
C LEU A 4 10.01 15.20 1.28
N LEU A 5 10.77 15.82 2.18
CA LEU A 5 11.16 17.23 2.07
C LEU A 5 12.07 17.52 0.87
N SER A 6 12.89 16.57 0.47
CA SER A 6 13.77 16.70 -0.70
C SER A 6 12.97 16.54 -1.99
N VAL A 7 12.15 15.49 -2.09
CA VAL A 7 11.38 15.14 -3.30
C VAL A 7 10.28 16.16 -3.56
N SER A 8 9.66 16.71 -2.51
CA SER A 8 8.58 17.70 -2.63
C SER A 8 8.97 19.00 -3.33
N LYS A 9 10.26 19.32 -3.37
CA LYS A 9 10.77 20.51 -4.07
C LYS A 9 10.84 20.32 -5.58
N THR A 10 10.92 19.06 -6.03
CA THR A 10 11.22 18.74 -7.42
C THR A 10 10.01 18.17 -8.16
N TYR A 11 9.16 17.42 -7.42
CA TYR A 11 8.03 16.69 -8.01
C TYR A 11 6.74 16.94 -7.23
N PRO A 12 5.56 16.93 -7.92
CA PRO A 12 4.28 16.89 -7.23
C PRO A 12 4.14 15.58 -6.47
N ILE A 13 3.67 15.66 -5.22
CA ILE A 13 3.53 14.51 -4.33
C ILE A 13 2.09 14.40 -3.85
N VAL A 14 1.56 13.19 -3.83
CA VAL A 14 0.36 12.83 -3.08
C VAL A 14 0.80 11.98 -1.90
N LEU A 15 0.54 12.47 -0.68
CA LEU A 15 0.78 11.74 0.56
C LEU A 15 -0.55 11.25 1.11
N TYR A 16 -0.75 9.94 1.15
CA TYR A 16 -1.92 9.34 1.76
C TYR A 16 -1.59 8.75 3.13
N LEU A 17 -2.40 9.08 4.13
CA LEU A 17 -2.27 8.61 5.51
C LEU A 17 -3.56 7.87 5.89
N ARG A 18 -3.45 6.58 6.10
CA ARG A 18 -4.55 5.74 6.56
C ARG A 18 -4.70 5.86 8.08
N ASP A 19 -5.95 5.85 8.56
CA ASP A 19 -6.31 5.88 9.97
C ASP A 19 -5.59 7.01 10.75
N VAL A 20 -5.69 8.24 10.22
CA VAL A 20 -4.97 9.42 10.74
C VAL A 20 -5.33 9.75 12.18
N ASP A 21 -6.55 9.48 12.61
CA ASP A 21 -7.02 9.59 13.98
C ASP A 21 -6.19 8.71 14.91
N ARG A 22 -6.06 7.42 14.60
CA ARG A 22 -5.24 6.48 15.36
C ARG A 22 -3.75 6.82 15.32
N LEU A 23 -3.26 7.27 14.16
CA LEU A 23 -1.85 7.62 13.98
C LEU A 23 -1.45 8.84 14.81
N LEU A 24 -2.25 9.90 14.77
CA LEU A 24 -1.92 11.19 15.38
C LEU A 24 -2.35 11.30 16.84
N SER A 25 -3.40 10.58 17.26
CA SER A 25 -3.85 10.56 18.67
C SER A 25 -2.95 9.71 19.56
N ARG A 26 -2.27 8.69 19.02
CA ARG A 26 -1.39 7.78 19.80
C ARG A 26 -0.27 8.51 20.54
N SER A 27 0.23 9.62 20.00
CA SER A 27 1.37 10.29 20.61
C SER A 27 1.43 11.77 20.24
N GLN A 28 1.41 12.63 21.23
CA GLN A 28 1.62 14.07 21.06
C GLN A 28 2.95 14.39 20.33
N LYS A 29 3.94 13.54 20.48
CA LYS A 29 5.22 13.66 19.78
C LYS A 29 5.07 13.46 18.28
N ILE A 30 4.28 12.47 17.85
CA ILE A 30 3.99 12.21 16.42
C ILE A 30 3.21 13.38 15.85
N TYR A 31 2.17 13.84 16.52
CA TYR A 31 1.39 15.02 16.12
C TYR A 31 2.29 16.25 15.91
N ASN A 32 3.11 16.59 16.90
CA ASN A 32 4.00 17.76 16.83
C ASN A 32 5.04 17.61 15.70
N MET A 33 5.52 16.38 15.48
CA MET A 33 6.46 16.09 14.39
C MET A 33 5.79 16.25 13.02
N PHE A 34 4.56 15.79 12.88
CA PHE A 34 3.79 15.94 11.65
C PHE A 34 3.47 17.40 11.38
N GLN A 35 3.01 18.16 12.39
CA GLN A 35 2.78 19.61 12.28
C GLN A 35 4.04 20.38 11.86
N LYS A 36 5.20 20.03 12.44
CA LYS A 36 6.49 20.63 12.04
C LYS A 36 6.87 20.26 10.60
N MET A 37 6.55 19.05 10.16
CA MET A 37 6.75 18.60 8.79
C MET A 37 5.90 19.43 7.83
N LEU A 38 4.61 19.60 8.09
CA LEU A 38 3.70 20.40 7.27
C LEU A 38 4.20 21.81 7.05
N LYS A 39 4.71 22.46 8.11
CA LYS A 39 5.29 23.82 8.04
C LYS A 39 6.57 23.91 7.20
N ARG A 40 7.25 22.79 6.96
CA ARG A 40 8.51 22.71 6.21
C ARG A 40 8.32 22.25 4.76
N LEU A 41 7.16 21.68 4.47
CA LEU A 41 6.85 21.24 3.12
C LEU A 41 6.72 22.45 2.20
N SER A 42 7.38 22.38 1.06
CA SER A 42 7.34 23.37 0.00
C SER A 42 7.18 22.68 -1.33
N GLY A 43 6.32 23.20 -2.19
CA GLY A 43 6.04 22.63 -3.50
C GLY A 43 4.61 22.06 -3.61
N PRO A 44 4.25 21.46 -4.73
CA PRO A 44 2.91 20.95 -4.98
C PRO A 44 2.70 19.61 -4.24
N ILE A 45 2.07 19.68 -3.07
CA ILE A 45 1.80 18.51 -2.23
C ILE A 45 0.33 18.45 -1.91
N LEU A 46 -0.29 17.29 -2.17
CA LEU A 46 -1.61 16.93 -1.69
C LEU A 46 -1.47 15.93 -0.54
N ILE A 47 -2.08 16.24 0.60
CA ILE A 47 -2.07 15.34 1.76
C ILE A 47 -3.50 14.90 2.01
N LEU A 48 -3.72 13.59 1.93
CA LEU A 48 -4.99 12.93 2.16
C LEU A 48 -4.89 12.11 3.44
N GLY A 49 -5.82 12.32 4.35
CA GLY A 49 -5.98 11.50 5.54
C GLY A 49 -7.30 10.73 5.47
N SER A 50 -7.32 9.45 5.78
CA SER A 50 -8.58 8.72 5.95
C SER A 50 -8.77 8.28 7.39
N ARG A 51 -10.03 8.16 7.79
CA ARG A 51 -10.49 7.52 9.01
C ARG A 51 -11.76 6.72 8.74
N VAL A 52 -12.00 5.72 9.53
CA VAL A 52 -13.26 4.97 9.49
C VAL A 52 -14.16 5.53 10.58
N LEU A 53 -15.41 5.87 10.22
CA LEU A 53 -16.44 6.27 11.16
C LEU A 53 -17.31 5.06 11.46
N ASP A 54 -17.49 4.75 12.74
CA ASP A 54 -18.45 3.73 13.15
C ASP A 54 -19.88 4.28 13.02
N SER A 55 -20.74 3.55 12.32
CA SER A 55 -22.13 3.93 12.05
C SER A 55 -23.02 4.07 13.31
N GLY A 56 -22.50 3.75 14.48
CA GLY A 56 -23.18 3.91 15.77
C GLY A 56 -22.93 5.23 16.49
N ASN A 57 -21.94 6.00 16.09
CA ASN A 57 -21.58 7.28 16.68
C ASN A 57 -21.84 8.42 15.68
N GLU A 58 -23.10 8.81 15.52
CA GLU A 58 -23.49 9.93 14.64
C GLU A 58 -22.85 11.28 15.02
N PHE A 59 -22.18 11.36 16.16
CA PHE A 59 -21.56 12.58 16.69
C PHE A 59 -20.18 12.33 17.30
N GLU A 60 -19.32 11.58 16.63
CA GLU A 60 -17.92 11.65 17.02
C GLU A 60 -17.37 13.00 16.55
N GLU A 61 -17.38 13.99 17.46
CA GLU A 61 -16.80 15.31 17.20
C GLU A 61 -15.39 15.11 16.64
N LEU A 62 -15.15 15.71 15.49
CA LEU A 62 -13.82 15.78 14.90
C LEU A 62 -12.87 16.34 15.95
N ASP A 63 -11.84 15.58 16.32
CA ASP A 63 -10.78 16.09 17.17
C ASP A 63 -10.28 17.41 16.58
N GLU A 64 -10.44 18.53 17.31
CA GLU A 64 -10.03 19.87 16.88
C GLU A 64 -8.60 19.87 16.31
N LYS A 65 -7.74 18.98 16.84
CA LYS A 65 -6.37 18.82 16.36
C LYS A 65 -6.30 18.28 14.95
N LEU A 66 -7.21 17.37 14.57
CA LEU A 66 -7.26 16.83 13.21
C LEU A 66 -7.79 17.87 12.24
N THR A 67 -8.81 18.62 12.62
CA THR A 67 -9.38 19.70 11.80
C THR A 67 -8.35 20.79 11.50
N LEU A 68 -7.45 21.08 12.46
CA LEU A 68 -6.34 22.03 12.22
C LEU A 68 -5.31 21.53 11.20
N LEU A 69 -5.16 20.23 11.06
CA LEU A 69 -4.21 19.62 10.10
C LEU A 69 -4.86 19.29 8.76
N PHE A 70 -6.14 18.95 8.77
CA PHE A 70 -6.96 18.59 7.60
C PHE A 70 -8.21 19.48 7.58
N PRO A 71 -8.10 20.70 7.02
CA PRO A 71 -9.20 21.69 7.06
C PRO A 71 -10.36 21.35 6.12
N TYR A 72 -10.19 20.39 5.23
CA TYR A 72 -11.23 19.91 4.31
C TYR A 72 -11.62 18.50 4.68
N ASP A 73 -12.92 18.27 4.85
CA ASP A 73 -13.48 16.96 5.16
C ASP A 73 -14.39 16.50 4.02
N ILE A 74 -14.25 15.25 3.62
CA ILE A 74 -15.06 14.60 2.60
C ILE A 74 -15.59 13.31 3.21
N GLU A 75 -16.89 13.25 3.41
CA GLU A 75 -17.55 12.06 3.90
C GLU A 75 -17.96 11.16 2.73
N ILE A 76 -17.54 9.89 2.79
CA ILE A 76 -17.93 8.86 1.83
C ILE A 76 -18.94 7.95 2.53
N ARG A 77 -20.20 8.02 2.09
CA ARG A 77 -21.29 7.17 2.59
C ARG A 77 -21.67 6.14 1.54
N PRO A 78 -22.05 4.92 1.96
CA PRO A 78 -22.67 3.98 1.04
C PRO A 78 -23.99 4.55 0.49
N PRO A 79 -24.37 4.19 -0.74
CA PRO A 79 -25.66 4.59 -1.31
C PRO A 79 -26.83 4.15 -0.43
N GLU A 80 -27.84 5.01 -0.27
CA GLU A 80 -29.06 4.69 0.48
C GLU A 80 -30.02 3.79 -0.33
N ASP A 81 -29.97 3.89 -1.66
CA ASP A 81 -30.80 3.08 -2.56
C ASP A 81 -30.24 1.65 -2.67
N GLU A 82 -31.09 0.67 -2.42
CA GLU A 82 -30.72 -0.74 -2.37
C GLU A 82 -30.13 -1.26 -3.69
N SER A 83 -30.62 -0.80 -4.84
CA SER A 83 -30.11 -1.17 -6.15
C SER A 83 -28.69 -0.66 -6.39
N HIS A 84 -28.41 0.58 -6.01
CA HIS A 84 -27.09 1.19 -6.09
C HIS A 84 -26.15 0.62 -5.02
N LEU A 85 -26.65 0.24 -3.85
CA LEU A 85 -25.86 -0.38 -2.80
C LEU A 85 -25.27 -1.73 -3.23
N VAL A 86 -26.06 -2.55 -3.94
CA VAL A 86 -25.58 -3.84 -4.47
C VAL A 86 -24.45 -3.63 -5.47
N SER A 87 -24.64 -2.73 -6.42
CA SER A 87 -23.62 -2.40 -7.43
C SER A 87 -22.37 -1.82 -6.79
N TRP A 88 -22.53 -0.92 -5.81
CA TRP A 88 -21.42 -0.32 -5.08
C TRP A 88 -20.61 -1.35 -4.28
N LYS A 89 -21.29 -2.31 -3.61
CA LYS A 89 -20.61 -3.40 -2.90
C LYS A 89 -19.82 -4.29 -3.84
N SER A 90 -20.41 -4.65 -4.98
CA SER A 90 -19.71 -5.47 -5.98
C SER A 90 -18.46 -4.77 -6.50
N GLN A 91 -18.55 -3.47 -6.82
CA GLN A 91 -17.41 -2.69 -7.26
C GLN A 91 -16.34 -2.61 -6.18
N LEU A 92 -16.73 -2.39 -4.93
CA LEU A 92 -15.79 -2.33 -3.81
C LEU A 92 -15.04 -3.66 -3.61
N GLU A 93 -15.74 -4.79 -3.75
CA GLU A 93 -15.13 -6.12 -3.68
C GLU A 93 -14.12 -6.35 -4.80
N GLU A 94 -14.43 -5.92 -6.02
CA GLU A 94 -13.51 -6.01 -7.16
C GLU A 94 -12.27 -5.13 -6.94
N ASP A 95 -12.46 -3.89 -6.50
CA ASP A 95 -11.38 -2.95 -6.20
C ASP A 95 -10.45 -3.49 -5.08
N LEU A 96 -11.04 -4.07 -4.02
CA LEU A 96 -10.28 -4.69 -2.93
C LEU A 96 -9.45 -5.88 -3.42
N LYS A 97 -10.00 -6.71 -4.31
CA LYS A 97 -9.25 -7.81 -4.93
C LYS A 97 -8.07 -7.29 -5.76
N MET A 98 -8.30 -6.26 -6.57
CA MET A 98 -7.23 -5.65 -7.37
C MET A 98 -6.11 -5.07 -6.50
N ILE A 99 -6.46 -4.36 -5.42
CA ILE A 99 -5.48 -3.81 -4.47
C ILE A 99 -4.68 -4.96 -3.83
N GLN A 100 -5.35 -6.02 -3.38
CA GLN A 100 -4.68 -7.17 -2.75
C GLN A 100 -3.69 -7.85 -3.70
N VAL A 101 -4.07 -8.03 -4.97
CA VAL A 101 -3.17 -8.60 -5.99
C VAL A 101 -1.96 -7.70 -6.20
N GLN A 102 -2.17 -6.39 -6.29
CA GLN A 102 -1.07 -5.45 -6.47
C GLN A 102 -0.14 -5.43 -5.25
N ASP A 103 -0.68 -5.47 -4.04
CA ASP A 103 0.11 -5.53 -2.81
C ASP A 103 0.94 -6.82 -2.74
N ASN A 104 0.35 -7.96 -3.11
CA ASN A 104 1.06 -9.23 -3.18
C ASN A 104 2.20 -9.19 -4.21
N LYS A 105 1.96 -8.63 -5.41
CA LYS A 105 3.00 -8.47 -6.43
C LYS A 105 4.14 -7.58 -5.95
N ASN A 106 3.81 -6.47 -5.30
CA ASN A 106 4.81 -5.56 -4.72
C ASN A 106 5.65 -6.28 -3.65
N HIS A 107 5.00 -7.04 -2.78
CA HIS A 107 5.69 -7.83 -1.74
C HIS A 107 6.61 -8.89 -2.33
N ILE A 108 6.15 -9.64 -3.34
CA ILE A 108 6.99 -10.60 -4.08
C ILE A 108 8.22 -9.88 -4.66
N THR A 109 8.02 -8.74 -5.31
CA THR A 109 9.10 -7.95 -5.90
C THR A 109 10.12 -7.51 -4.85
N GLU A 110 9.66 -7.06 -3.68
CA GLU A 110 10.51 -6.65 -2.57
C GLU A 110 11.33 -7.81 -2.02
N VAL A 111 10.71 -8.98 -1.83
CA VAL A 111 11.41 -10.19 -1.34
C VAL A 111 12.44 -10.68 -2.35
N LEU A 112 12.11 -10.69 -3.65
CA LEU A 112 13.06 -11.02 -4.71
C LEU A 112 14.24 -10.05 -4.71
N ALA A 113 13.98 -8.76 -4.66
CA ALA A 113 15.01 -7.72 -4.66
C ALA A 113 15.94 -7.81 -3.43
N ALA A 114 15.39 -8.13 -2.25
CA ALA A 114 16.14 -8.31 -1.02
C ALA A 114 17.10 -9.53 -1.07
N ASN A 115 16.82 -10.49 -1.94
CA ASN A 115 17.64 -11.69 -2.15
C ASN A 115 18.50 -11.65 -3.43
N ASP A 116 18.65 -10.48 -4.06
CA ASP A 116 19.37 -10.30 -5.34
C ASP A 116 18.80 -11.19 -6.47
N LEU A 117 17.49 -11.33 -6.51
CA LEU A 117 16.75 -12.12 -7.49
C LEU A 117 15.92 -11.23 -8.40
N ASP A 118 15.64 -11.72 -9.58
CA ASP A 118 14.71 -11.13 -10.55
C ASP A 118 13.82 -12.21 -11.17
N CYS A 119 12.58 -11.84 -11.54
CA CYS A 119 11.62 -12.76 -12.15
C CYS A 119 10.97 -12.09 -13.36
N ASP A 120 11.21 -12.66 -14.55
CA ASP A 120 10.68 -12.11 -15.81
C ASP A 120 9.17 -12.37 -15.98
N ASP A 121 8.63 -13.42 -15.30
CA ASP A 121 7.25 -13.87 -15.47
C ASP A 121 6.31 -13.45 -14.33
N LEU A 122 6.66 -12.41 -13.57
CA LEU A 122 5.88 -11.98 -12.41
C LEU A 122 4.43 -11.59 -12.79
N ASP A 123 4.24 -11.05 -13.99
CA ASP A 123 2.91 -10.68 -14.50
C ASP A 123 2.04 -11.86 -14.90
N SER A 124 2.63 -13.05 -15.07
CA SER A 124 1.91 -14.28 -15.40
C SER A 124 1.33 -15.00 -14.17
N ILE A 125 1.62 -14.51 -12.96
CA ILE A 125 1.12 -15.11 -11.72
C ILE A 125 -0.41 -15.00 -11.67
N CYS A 126 -1.07 -16.14 -11.44
CA CYS A 126 -2.53 -16.18 -11.30
C CYS A 126 -3.01 -15.34 -10.14
N VAL A 127 -4.02 -14.51 -10.38
CA VAL A 127 -4.62 -13.61 -9.37
C VAL A 127 -5.16 -14.40 -8.18
N GLU A 128 -5.82 -15.54 -8.43
CA GLU A 128 -6.39 -16.39 -7.39
C GLU A 128 -5.31 -17.00 -6.50
N ASP A 129 -4.21 -17.43 -7.10
CA ASP A 129 -3.07 -18.00 -6.37
C ASP A 129 -2.43 -16.94 -5.46
N THR A 130 -2.28 -15.70 -5.93
CA THR A 130 -1.73 -14.61 -5.10
C THR A 130 -2.61 -14.27 -3.91
N MET A 131 -3.93 -14.35 -4.04
CA MET A 131 -4.87 -14.10 -2.93
C MET A 131 -4.74 -15.13 -1.82
N VAL A 132 -4.62 -16.39 -2.16
CA VAL A 132 -4.49 -17.51 -1.21
C VAL A 132 -3.13 -17.52 -0.52
N LEU A 133 -2.09 -17.08 -1.23
CA LEU A 133 -0.69 -17.23 -0.83
C LEU A 133 -0.12 -16.01 -0.08
N SER A 134 -0.89 -14.94 0.12
CA SER A 134 -0.41 -13.66 0.70
C SER A 134 0.35 -13.82 2.03
N ASN A 135 -0.06 -14.75 2.88
CA ASN A 135 0.58 -15.02 4.17
C ASN A 135 1.84 -15.90 4.09
N TYR A 136 2.09 -16.54 2.94
CA TYR A 136 3.16 -17.52 2.72
C TYR A 136 4.13 -17.12 1.61
N ILE A 137 4.04 -15.90 1.11
CA ILE A 137 4.82 -15.42 -0.04
C ILE A 137 6.32 -15.65 0.17
N GLU A 138 6.84 -15.33 1.34
CA GLU A 138 8.26 -15.52 1.65
C GLU A 138 8.69 -16.99 1.61
N GLU A 139 7.89 -17.88 2.21
CA GLU A 139 8.17 -19.31 2.24
C GLU A 139 8.13 -19.93 0.82
N ILE A 140 7.18 -19.48 0.01
CA ILE A 140 7.03 -19.93 -1.37
C ILE A 140 8.21 -19.47 -2.21
N ILE A 141 8.64 -18.23 -2.09
CA ILE A 141 9.79 -17.71 -2.82
C ILE A 141 11.05 -18.49 -2.43
N VAL A 142 11.30 -18.72 -1.14
CA VAL A 142 12.46 -19.51 -0.68
C VAL A 142 12.40 -20.94 -1.23
N SER A 143 11.20 -21.53 -1.27
CA SER A 143 10.99 -22.87 -1.83
C SER A 143 11.23 -22.90 -3.34
N ALA A 144 10.73 -21.90 -4.07
CA ALA A 144 10.92 -21.73 -5.52
C ALA A 144 12.40 -21.54 -5.87
N ILE A 145 13.13 -20.73 -5.10
CA ILE A 145 14.58 -20.54 -5.25
C ILE A 145 15.30 -21.88 -5.08
N SER A 146 15.01 -22.59 -3.98
CA SER A 146 15.64 -23.88 -3.70
C SER A 146 15.40 -24.88 -4.82
N HIS A 147 14.16 -24.93 -5.32
CA HIS A 147 13.80 -25.80 -6.44
C HIS A 147 14.50 -25.38 -7.75
N HIS A 148 14.59 -24.09 -8.05
CA HIS A 148 15.28 -23.57 -9.22
C HIS A 148 16.76 -23.93 -9.20
N LEU A 149 17.45 -23.71 -8.06
CA LEU A 149 18.87 -24.03 -7.88
C LEU A 149 19.15 -25.53 -7.96
N MET A 150 18.22 -26.38 -7.54
CA MET A 150 18.38 -27.85 -7.62
C MET A 150 18.21 -28.40 -9.04
N LYS A 151 17.32 -27.79 -9.85
CA LYS A 151 17.00 -28.25 -11.18
C LYS A 151 17.88 -27.66 -12.27
N ASN A 152 18.28 -26.44 -12.15
CA ASN A 152 19.03 -25.73 -13.18
C ASN A 152 20.53 -25.78 -12.87
N LYS A 153 21.29 -26.39 -13.75
CA LYS A 153 22.78 -26.42 -13.67
C LYS A 153 23.39 -25.13 -14.20
N ASP A 154 22.74 -24.50 -15.18
CA ASP A 154 23.14 -23.24 -15.79
C ASP A 154 22.28 -22.12 -15.22
N LEU A 155 22.86 -21.32 -14.33
CA LEU A 155 22.21 -20.19 -13.70
C LEU A 155 22.40 -18.94 -14.56
N GLU A 156 21.30 -18.28 -14.87
CA GLU A 156 21.31 -17.01 -15.60
C GLU A 156 21.39 -15.82 -14.63
N TYR A 157 22.30 -14.90 -14.92
CA TYR A 157 22.44 -13.67 -14.16
C TYR A 157 22.26 -12.45 -15.05
N ARG A 158 21.47 -11.48 -14.59
CA ARG A 158 21.31 -10.19 -15.25
C ARG A 158 21.59 -9.06 -14.23
N ASN A 159 22.53 -8.17 -14.58
CA ASN A 159 22.91 -7.07 -13.68
C ASN A 159 23.30 -7.50 -12.25
N GLY A 160 23.90 -8.69 -12.10
CA GLY A 160 24.28 -9.26 -10.80
C GLY A 160 23.16 -9.97 -10.04
N LYS A 161 21.93 -10.00 -10.57
CA LYS A 161 20.78 -10.71 -9.99
C LYS A 161 20.58 -12.06 -10.67
N LEU A 162 20.25 -13.08 -9.90
CA LEU A 162 19.83 -14.39 -10.42
C LEU A 162 18.41 -14.29 -10.98
N ILE A 163 18.21 -14.78 -12.21
CA ILE A 163 16.91 -14.79 -12.87
C ILE A 163 16.19 -16.11 -12.60
N ILE A 164 14.98 -15.99 -12.10
CA ILE A 164 14.05 -17.12 -11.91
C ILE A 164 12.95 -16.98 -12.95
N SER A 165 12.70 -18.06 -13.72
CA SER A 165 11.61 -18.13 -14.70
C SER A 165 10.71 -19.30 -14.40
N CYS A 166 9.40 -19.14 -14.57
CA CYS A 166 8.40 -20.19 -14.39
C CYS A 166 8.43 -21.25 -15.49
N ASN A 167 9.05 -20.97 -16.63
CA ASN A 167 8.98 -21.78 -17.83
C ASN A 167 10.22 -22.68 -18.09
N ARG A 168 11.06 -22.90 -17.07
CA ARG A 168 12.22 -23.80 -17.22
C ARG A 168 12.34 -24.81 -16.11
#